data_d19881889714fce62e6439c54040e95d
#
_entry.id   d19881889714fce62e6439c54040e95d
#
_cell.length_a   1.000
_cell.length_b   1.000
_cell.length_c   1.000
_cell.angle_alpha   90.00
_cell.angle_beta   90.00
_cell.angle_gamma   90.00
#
_symmetry.space_group_name_H-M   'P 1'
#
loop_
_entity.id
_entity.type
_entity.pdbx_description
1 polymer ?
#
loop_
_entity_poly.entity_id
_entity_poly.type
_entity_poly.pdbx_seq_one_letter_code
_entity_poly.pdbx_strand_id
1 'polypeptide(L)'
;TLFRSPTLINNLGSSTIQHNAVTSGQANMSGTRYTGTDLTGALKEDPIKDPKKAMKATQEGFKKKYNQTFFNSYGFENTYALIVTKETAKKYHLETVSDLEKHAKDLRVGMDSSWMDRKGDGYPAFKKEYGYSFGTVRPMQIGLVYDALSSGKLDVAVGYSTDGRISAYDLKVLEDDRRFFPPYDASPLASDQLLKEKPELKPIVKKLEGKISTEQMQELNYQADGKGKEPATVAEDFLKKHHYFEDDDNKKDKQKGGQ
;
A
#
# COMPACT_ATOMS: atom_id res chain seq x y z
N THR A 1 -12.11 34.08 1.77
CA THR A 1 -10.86 33.56 1.18
C THR A 1 -11.25 32.55 0.12
N LEU A 2 -11.03 32.87 -1.17
CA LEU A 2 -11.33 31.98 -2.30
C LEU A 2 -10.35 30.79 -2.26
N PHE A 3 -10.70 29.73 -1.54
CA PHE A 3 -10.10 28.42 -1.76
C PHE A 3 -10.56 27.96 -3.15
N ARG A 4 -9.67 28.01 -4.12
CA ARG A 4 -9.91 27.31 -5.37
C ARG A 4 -9.94 25.82 -5.02
N SER A 5 -11.04 25.15 -5.38
CA SER A 5 -11.12 23.69 -5.25
C SER A 5 -9.92 23.05 -5.97
N PRO A 6 -9.27 22.04 -5.38
CA PRO A 6 -8.16 21.38 -6.05
C PRO A 6 -8.66 20.72 -7.34
N THR A 7 -7.86 20.82 -8.40
CA THR A 7 -8.12 20.06 -9.63
C THR A 7 -7.54 18.67 -9.47
N LEU A 8 -8.39 17.67 -9.58
CA LEU A 8 -7.98 16.26 -9.48
C LEU A 8 -7.59 15.75 -10.87
N ILE A 9 -6.37 15.20 -10.98
CA ILE A 9 -5.88 14.52 -12.18
C ILE A 9 -5.90 13.02 -11.88
N ASN A 10 -6.84 12.30 -12.48
CA ASN A 10 -7.03 10.87 -12.28
C ASN A 10 -6.24 10.06 -13.32
N ASN A 11 -5.97 8.80 -12.97
CA ASN A 11 -5.49 7.76 -13.90
C ASN A 11 -4.19 8.10 -14.64
N LEU A 12 -3.20 8.63 -13.95
CA LEU A 12 -1.88 8.90 -14.52
C LEU A 12 -1.09 7.63 -14.92
N GLY A 13 -1.61 6.46 -14.61
CA GLY A 13 -1.17 5.16 -15.13
C GLY A 13 0.10 4.59 -14.48
N SER A 14 1.09 5.40 -14.10
CA SER A 14 2.31 4.89 -13.47
C SER A 14 2.97 5.88 -12.51
N SER A 15 3.79 5.35 -11.57
CA SER A 15 4.60 6.16 -10.66
C SER A 15 5.57 7.09 -11.40
N THR A 16 6.08 6.67 -12.56
CA THR A 16 6.96 7.49 -13.39
C THR A 16 6.22 8.70 -13.96
N ILE A 17 5.00 8.50 -14.47
CA ILE A 17 4.18 9.60 -15.01
C ILE A 17 3.77 10.55 -13.87
N GLN A 18 3.38 10.04 -12.72
CA GLN A 18 3.08 10.86 -11.53
C GLN A 18 4.30 11.67 -11.09
N HIS A 19 5.48 11.06 -11.06
CA HIS A 19 6.73 11.74 -10.72
C HIS A 19 7.01 12.89 -11.68
N ASN A 20 6.92 12.63 -12.99
CA ASN A 20 7.14 13.64 -14.01
C ASN A 20 6.13 14.79 -13.93
N ALA A 21 4.85 14.50 -13.66
CA ALA A 21 3.81 15.51 -13.51
C ALA A 21 4.12 16.47 -12.35
N VAL A 22 4.55 15.96 -11.19
CA VAL A 22 4.91 16.81 -10.05
C VAL A 22 6.24 17.56 -10.30
N THR A 23 7.22 16.92 -10.93
CA THR A 23 8.51 17.55 -11.20
C THR A 23 8.43 18.64 -12.27
N SER A 24 7.57 18.48 -13.27
CA SER A 24 7.34 19.49 -14.31
C SER A 24 6.37 20.61 -13.90
N GLY A 25 5.74 20.50 -12.72
CA GLY A 25 4.74 21.47 -12.25
C GLY A 25 3.34 21.30 -12.88
N GLN A 26 3.10 20.25 -13.67
CA GLN A 26 1.76 19.91 -14.17
C GLN A 26 0.82 19.48 -13.05
N ALA A 27 1.36 18.88 -12.00
CA ALA A 27 0.69 18.65 -10.73
C ALA A 27 1.54 19.24 -9.60
N ASN A 28 0.90 19.66 -8.50
CA ASN A 28 1.61 20.24 -7.36
C ASN A 28 1.73 19.24 -6.20
N MET A 29 0.93 18.18 -6.22
CA MET A 29 0.86 17.15 -5.18
C MET A 29 0.48 15.79 -5.79
N SER A 30 0.99 14.72 -5.22
CA SER A 30 0.51 13.35 -5.45
C SER A 30 -0.11 12.82 -4.17
N GLY A 31 -1.33 12.29 -4.25
CA GLY A 31 -2.03 11.73 -3.10
C GLY A 31 -1.35 10.48 -2.53
N THR A 32 -0.76 9.65 -3.38
CA THR A 32 -0.09 8.43 -2.94
C THR A 32 1.14 8.13 -3.76
N ARG A 33 2.26 7.96 -3.07
CA ARG A 33 3.56 7.48 -3.56
C ARG A 33 4.01 6.33 -2.65
N TYR A 34 4.92 5.49 -3.13
CA TYR A 34 5.40 4.32 -2.40
C TYR A 34 6.91 4.36 -2.23
N THR A 35 7.41 4.19 -0.99
CA THR A 35 8.83 4.31 -0.66
C THR A 35 9.72 3.44 -1.54
N GLY A 36 9.49 2.14 -1.63
CA GLY A 36 10.31 1.23 -2.42
C GLY A 36 10.28 1.53 -3.92
N THR A 37 9.11 1.88 -4.48
CA THR A 37 8.98 2.26 -5.88
C THR A 37 9.76 3.53 -6.19
N ASP A 38 9.68 4.53 -5.32
CA ASP A 38 10.32 5.83 -5.55
C ASP A 38 11.82 5.79 -5.29
N LEU A 39 12.25 5.03 -4.30
CA LEU A 39 13.68 4.86 -4.01
C LEU A 39 14.43 4.32 -5.24
N THR A 40 13.89 3.25 -5.85
CA THR A 40 14.54 2.64 -7.03
C THR A 40 14.18 3.34 -8.33
N GLY A 41 12.94 3.79 -8.49
CA GLY A 41 12.40 4.39 -9.71
C GLY A 41 12.79 5.85 -9.91
N ALA A 42 12.38 6.74 -9.01
CA ALA A 42 12.62 8.18 -9.12
C ALA A 42 14.02 8.58 -8.65
N LEU A 43 14.47 8.05 -7.52
CA LEU A 43 15.76 8.40 -6.92
C LEU A 43 16.94 7.66 -7.54
N LYS A 44 16.71 6.50 -8.17
CA LYS A 44 17.76 5.63 -8.74
C LYS A 44 18.76 5.16 -7.69
N GLU A 45 18.25 4.80 -6.52
CA GLU A 45 19.03 4.25 -5.42
C GLU A 45 18.74 2.76 -5.24
N ASP A 46 19.62 2.06 -4.53
CA ASP A 46 19.42 0.65 -4.24
C ASP A 46 18.23 0.43 -3.29
N PRO A 47 17.53 -0.71 -3.38
CA PRO A 47 16.42 -1.02 -2.49
C PRO A 47 16.88 -1.16 -1.04
N ILE A 48 16.12 -0.61 -0.11
CA ILE A 48 16.38 -0.68 1.33
C ILE A 48 15.27 -1.48 1.98
N LYS A 49 15.61 -2.61 2.63
CA LYS A 49 14.64 -3.52 3.27
C LYS A 49 14.07 -2.99 4.61
N ASP A 50 14.83 -2.15 5.32
CA ASP A 50 14.36 -1.55 6.56
C ASP A 50 13.38 -0.40 6.29
N PRO A 51 12.12 -0.46 6.74
CA PRO A 51 11.10 0.55 6.40
C PRO A 51 11.46 1.95 6.87
N LYS A 52 12.04 2.09 8.08
CA LYS A 52 12.43 3.39 8.63
C LYS A 52 13.57 4.03 7.85
N LYS A 53 14.56 3.21 7.46
CA LYS A 53 15.68 3.68 6.63
C LYS A 53 15.21 4.02 5.21
N ALA A 54 14.33 3.20 4.63
CA ALA A 54 13.75 3.45 3.31
C ALA A 54 12.96 4.76 3.29
N MET A 55 12.08 4.98 4.28
CA MET A 55 11.34 6.23 4.42
C MET A 55 12.27 7.44 4.52
N LYS A 56 13.26 7.39 5.41
CA LYS A 56 14.24 8.47 5.60
C LYS A 56 15.00 8.77 4.32
N ALA A 57 15.54 7.75 3.64
CA ALA A 57 16.28 7.92 2.38
C ALA A 57 15.41 8.52 1.29
N THR A 58 14.14 8.07 1.18
CA THR A 58 13.17 8.62 0.22
C THR A 58 12.89 10.09 0.51
N GLN A 59 12.62 10.46 1.76
CA GLN A 59 12.37 11.84 2.18
C GLN A 59 13.56 12.77 1.85
N GLU A 60 14.77 12.37 2.25
CA GLU A 60 16.00 13.12 2.00
C GLU A 60 16.30 13.24 0.50
N GLY A 61 16.11 12.16 -0.25
CA GLY A 61 16.32 12.13 -1.70
C GLY A 61 15.38 13.07 -2.46
N PHE A 62 14.06 13.03 -2.18
CA PHE A 62 13.10 13.91 -2.80
C PHE A 62 13.34 15.39 -2.45
N LYS A 63 13.67 15.65 -1.18
CA LYS A 63 14.01 17.01 -0.74
C LYS A 63 15.22 17.57 -1.48
N LYS A 64 16.28 16.78 -1.57
CA LYS A 64 17.57 17.19 -2.17
C LYS A 64 17.51 17.29 -3.69
N LYS A 65 16.90 16.30 -4.37
CA LYS A 65 16.94 16.20 -5.84
C LYS A 65 15.84 17.02 -6.52
N TYR A 66 14.67 17.16 -5.89
CA TYR A 66 13.46 17.68 -6.55
C TYR A 66 12.79 18.85 -5.83
N ASN A 67 13.27 19.29 -4.68
CA ASN A 67 12.59 20.28 -3.82
C ASN A 67 11.13 19.88 -3.56
N GLN A 68 10.92 18.62 -3.18
CA GLN A 68 9.62 18.04 -2.86
C GLN A 68 9.66 17.47 -1.44
N THR A 69 8.54 17.56 -0.74
CA THR A 69 8.33 16.98 0.58
C THR A 69 7.58 15.67 0.44
N PHE A 70 8.26 14.58 0.71
CA PHE A 70 7.68 13.24 0.87
C PHE A 70 7.24 13.11 2.33
N PHE A 71 5.94 13.00 2.59
CA PHE A 71 5.41 12.95 3.95
C PHE A 71 5.60 11.55 4.57
N ASN A 72 5.32 11.42 5.86
CA ASN A 72 5.25 10.13 6.50
C ASN A 72 4.09 9.30 5.94
N SER A 73 4.17 7.98 6.14
CA SER A 73 3.14 7.04 5.66
C SER A 73 1.77 7.32 6.28
N TYR A 74 0.74 7.07 5.50
CA TYR A 74 -0.64 6.94 5.98
C TYR A 74 -0.81 5.86 7.06
N GLY A 75 0.08 4.86 7.08
CA GLY A 75 0.05 3.72 8.00
C GLY A 75 -0.18 2.38 7.32
N PHE A 76 -0.32 2.34 6.00
CA PHE A 76 -0.40 1.11 5.21
C PHE A 76 0.73 1.03 4.19
N GLU A 77 0.99 -0.18 3.73
CA GLU A 77 1.86 -0.48 2.61
C GLU A 77 1.12 -1.30 1.56
N ASN A 78 1.52 -1.18 0.29
CA ASN A 78 0.98 -1.99 -0.80
C ASN A 78 2.11 -2.80 -1.45
N THR A 79 2.35 -3.98 -0.88
CA THR A 79 3.40 -4.91 -1.31
C THR A 79 2.80 -6.18 -1.90
N TYR A 80 3.62 -7.00 -2.55
CA TYR A 80 3.25 -8.40 -2.77
C TYR A 80 3.11 -9.12 -1.42
N ALA A 81 2.18 -10.06 -1.37
CA ALA A 81 1.90 -10.84 -0.17
C ALA A 81 1.53 -12.28 -0.53
N LEU A 82 1.89 -13.21 0.34
CA LEU A 82 1.40 -14.58 0.30
C LEU A 82 0.12 -14.65 1.13
N ILE A 83 -0.94 -15.15 0.51
CA ILE A 83 -2.30 -15.08 1.01
C ILE A 83 -2.89 -16.49 1.02
N VAL A 84 -3.58 -16.83 2.11
CA VAL A 84 -4.26 -18.11 2.29
C VAL A 84 -5.68 -17.89 2.79
N THR A 85 -6.52 -18.92 2.71
CA THR A 85 -7.80 -18.88 3.44
C THR A 85 -7.53 -19.06 4.95
N LYS A 86 -8.41 -18.54 5.81
CA LYS A 86 -8.32 -18.77 7.26
C LYS A 86 -8.41 -20.26 7.61
N GLU A 87 -9.15 -21.05 6.81
CA GLU A 87 -9.22 -22.49 6.97
C GLU A 87 -7.87 -23.16 6.69
N THR A 88 -7.21 -22.80 5.58
CA THR A 88 -5.86 -23.29 5.24
C THR A 88 -4.84 -22.88 6.31
N ALA A 89 -4.90 -21.62 6.77
CA ALA A 89 -4.04 -21.12 7.85
C ALA A 89 -4.21 -21.94 9.13
N LYS A 90 -5.44 -22.20 9.53
CA LYS A 90 -5.76 -23.02 10.73
C LYS A 90 -5.30 -24.45 10.56
N LYS A 91 -5.58 -25.07 9.41
CA LYS A 91 -5.23 -26.47 9.12
C LYS A 91 -3.73 -26.75 9.21
N TYR A 92 -2.93 -25.82 8.71
CA TYR A 92 -1.47 -25.98 8.62
C TYR A 92 -0.70 -25.10 9.64
N HIS A 93 -1.40 -24.41 10.54
CA HIS A 93 -0.82 -23.50 11.55
C HIS A 93 0.07 -22.41 10.93
N LEU A 94 -0.45 -21.73 9.89
CA LEU A 94 0.30 -20.72 9.13
C LEU A 94 0.08 -19.33 9.70
N GLU A 95 1.14 -18.69 10.17
CA GLU A 95 1.19 -17.28 10.56
C GLU A 95 2.14 -16.48 9.64
N THR A 96 3.28 -17.09 9.33
CA THR A 96 4.38 -16.49 8.57
C THR A 96 4.58 -17.19 7.23
N VAL A 97 5.32 -16.53 6.34
CA VAL A 97 5.73 -17.13 5.05
C VAL A 97 6.68 -18.31 5.26
N SER A 98 7.51 -18.28 6.31
CA SER A 98 8.37 -19.42 6.66
C SER A 98 7.58 -20.66 7.07
N ASP A 99 6.38 -20.54 7.64
CA ASP A 99 5.56 -21.69 8.03
C ASP A 99 5.12 -22.55 6.83
N LEU A 100 5.06 -21.97 5.64
CA LEU A 100 4.71 -22.70 4.42
C LEU A 100 5.76 -23.76 4.04
N GLU A 101 7.01 -23.64 4.49
CA GLU A 101 8.12 -24.51 4.07
C GLU A 101 7.77 -25.99 4.20
N LYS A 102 7.20 -26.39 5.33
CA LYS A 102 6.87 -27.78 5.65
C LYS A 102 5.83 -28.40 4.71
N HIS A 103 4.99 -27.54 4.10
CA HIS A 103 3.85 -27.95 3.28
C HIS A 103 4.00 -27.54 1.82
N ALA A 104 5.03 -26.77 1.47
CA ALA A 104 5.19 -26.11 0.18
C ALA A 104 5.09 -27.06 -1.02
N LYS A 105 5.54 -28.32 -0.88
CA LYS A 105 5.50 -29.32 -1.96
C LYS A 105 4.10 -29.80 -2.30
N ASP A 106 3.20 -29.77 -1.33
CA ASP A 106 1.83 -30.28 -1.48
C ASP A 106 0.84 -29.13 -1.80
N LEU A 107 1.25 -27.86 -1.61
CA LEU A 107 0.40 -26.71 -1.80
C LEU A 107 0.36 -26.25 -3.28
N ARG A 108 -0.85 -25.92 -3.74
CA ARG A 108 -1.10 -25.32 -5.06
C ARG A 108 -1.05 -23.82 -4.93
N VAL A 109 -0.12 -23.18 -5.66
CA VAL A 109 0.13 -21.74 -5.56
C VAL A 109 -0.21 -21.05 -6.87
N GLY A 110 -0.98 -19.96 -6.79
CA GLY A 110 -1.26 -19.06 -7.89
C GLY A 110 -0.45 -17.78 -7.76
N MET A 111 0.15 -17.33 -8.87
CA MET A 111 0.88 -16.06 -8.93
C MET A 111 0.81 -15.46 -10.33
N ASP A 112 0.99 -14.16 -10.45
CA ASP A 112 1.08 -13.54 -11.77
C ASP A 112 2.43 -13.81 -12.46
N SER A 113 2.43 -13.77 -13.80
CA SER A 113 3.62 -14.03 -14.61
C SER A 113 4.73 -13.00 -14.35
N SER A 114 4.37 -11.77 -14.01
CA SER A 114 5.33 -10.73 -13.65
C SER A 114 6.15 -11.13 -12.44
N TRP A 115 5.48 -11.59 -11.36
CA TRP A 115 6.18 -12.01 -10.15
C TRP A 115 6.93 -13.32 -10.34
N MET A 116 6.41 -14.22 -11.18
CA MET A 116 7.07 -15.48 -11.49
C MET A 116 8.48 -15.31 -12.06
N ASP A 117 8.67 -14.30 -12.91
CA ASP A 117 9.94 -14.08 -13.63
C ASP A 117 10.71 -12.86 -13.12
N ARG A 118 10.16 -12.14 -12.15
CA ARG A 118 10.71 -10.88 -11.65
C ARG A 118 12.02 -11.09 -10.93
N LYS A 119 13.02 -10.28 -11.30
CA LYS A 119 14.34 -10.26 -10.65
C LYS A 119 14.28 -9.47 -9.33
N GLY A 120 15.01 -9.92 -8.33
CA GLY A 120 15.19 -9.20 -7.06
C GLY A 120 14.16 -9.56 -6.00
N ASP A 121 12.87 -9.33 -6.24
CA ASP A 121 11.77 -9.58 -5.32
C ASP A 121 10.66 -10.49 -5.88
N GLY A 122 10.97 -11.24 -6.94
CA GLY A 122 10.10 -12.25 -7.53
C GLY A 122 10.38 -13.67 -7.06
N TYR A 123 9.68 -14.64 -7.65
CA TYR A 123 9.74 -16.04 -7.23
C TYR A 123 11.14 -16.67 -7.28
N PRO A 124 12.04 -16.37 -8.24
CA PRO A 124 13.42 -16.88 -8.22
C PRO A 124 14.20 -16.45 -6.97
N ALA A 125 14.07 -15.17 -6.59
CA ALA A 125 14.70 -14.62 -5.38
C ALA A 125 14.03 -15.12 -4.10
N PHE A 126 12.70 -15.26 -4.12
CA PHE A 126 11.91 -15.86 -3.03
C PHE A 126 12.42 -17.26 -2.67
N LYS A 127 12.60 -18.14 -3.67
CA LYS A 127 13.15 -19.49 -3.45
C LYS A 127 14.53 -19.47 -2.79
N LYS A 128 15.35 -18.49 -3.14
CA LYS A 128 16.70 -18.34 -2.55
C LYS A 128 16.62 -17.84 -1.11
N GLU A 129 15.77 -16.86 -0.82
CA GLU A 129 15.64 -16.24 0.50
C GLU A 129 14.97 -17.19 1.49
N TYR A 130 13.84 -17.79 1.10
CA TYR A 130 13.08 -18.68 1.96
C TYR A 130 13.57 -20.13 1.97
N GLY A 131 14.43 -20.51 1.01
CA GLY A 131 15.04 -21.85 0.96
C GLY A 131 14.13 -22.97 0.45
N TYR A 132 12.90 -22.67 0.04
CA TYR A 132 11.96 -23.64 -0.47
C TYR A 132 11.30 -23.23 -1.80
N SER A 133 10.66 -24.20 -2.44
CA SER A 133 9.85 -23.96 -3.64
C SER A 133 8.53 -24.72 -3.54
N PHE A 134 7.50 -24.15 -4.12
CA PHE A 134 6.19 -24.82 -4.19
C PHE A 134 6.20 -25.99 -5.18
N GLY A 135 5.40 -27.01 -4.87
CA GLY A 135 5.28 -28.19 -5.74
C GLY A 135 4.48 -27.90 -7.00
N THR A 136 3.39 -27.16 -6.87
CA THR A 136 2.53 -26.78 -8.00
C THR A 136 2.41 -25.25 -8.06
N VAL A 137 2.90 -24.66 -9.13
CA VAL A 137 2.80 -23.24 -9.41
C VAL A 137 1.93 -23.01 -10.65
N ARG A 138 0.92 -22.15 -10.54
CA ARG A 138 0.01 -21.82 -11.63
C ARG A 138 0.10 -20.33 -11.95
N PRO A 139 0.64 -19.96 -13.13
CA PRO A 139 0.58 -18.57 -13.59
C PRO A 139 -0.86 -18.19 -13.94
N MET A 140 -1.29 -17.02 -13.48
CA MET A 140 -2.61 -16.48 -13.80
C MET A 140 -2.64 -14.96 -13.63
N GLN A 141 -3.69 -14.31 -14.11
CA GLN A 141 -3.86 -12.88 -13.89
C GLN A 141 -4.04 -12.61 -12.39
N ILE A 142 -3.42 -11.53 -11.91
CA ILE A 142 -3.41 -11.16 -10.48
C ILE A 142 -4.84 -11.08 -9.90
N GLY A 143 -5.80 -10.60 -10.66
CA GLY A 143 -7.20 -10.54 -10.23
C GLY A 143 -7.84 -11.91 -10.01
N LEU A 144 -7.39 -12.94 -10.70
CA LEU A 144 -7.98 -14.29 -10.63
C LEU A 144 -7.42 -15.15 -9.50
N VAL A 145 -6.27 -14.79 -8.91
CA VAL A 145 -5.67 -15.58 -7.83
C VAL A 145 -6.56 -15.64 -6.58
N TYR A 146 -7.26 -14.53 -6.28
CA TYR A 146 -8.13 -14.44 -5.11
C TYR A 146 -9.39 -15.30 -5.26
N ASP A 147 -10.02 -15.29 -6.45
CA ASP A 147 -11.20 -16.11 -6.74
C ASP A 147 -10.84 -17.60 -6.75
N ALA A 148 -9.67 -17.95 -7.30
CA ALA A 148 -9.17 -19.32 -7.30
C ALA A 148 -8.81 -19.80 -5.88
N LEU A 149 -8.30 -18.91 -5.03
CA LEU A 149 -8.01 -19.19 -3.62
C LEU A 149 -9.33 -19.41 -2.84
N SER A 150 -10.27 -18.48 -2.93
CA SER A 150 -11.55 -18.55 -2.19
C SER A 150 -12.40 -19.74 -2.61
N SER A 151 -12.30 -20.18 -3.87
CA SER A 151 -13.01 -21.35 -4.39
C SER A 151 -12.28 -22.70 -4.15
N GLY A 152 -11.15 -22.71 -3.41
CA GLY A 152 -10.38 -23.90 -3.09
C GLY A 152 -9.61 -24.52 -4.26
N LYS A 153 -9.46 -23.80 -5.38
CA LYS A 153 -8.63 -24.22 -6.52
C LYS A 153 -7.14 -24.00 -6.29
N LEU A 154 -6.81 -23.11 -5.35
CA LEU A 154 -5.48 -22.83 -4.83
C LEU A 154 -5.49 -22.98 -3.31
N ASP A 155 -4.31 -23.20 -2.75
CA ASP A 155 -4.06 -23.22 -1.32
C ASP A 155 -3.35 -21.94 -0.86
N VAL A 156 -2.55 -21.34 -1.75
CA VAL A 156 -1.84 -20.08 -1.55
C VAL A 156 -1.99 -19.21 -2.80
N ALA A 157 -2.19 -17.92 -2.63
CA ALA A 157 -2.13 -16.92 -3.68
C ALA A 157 -1.01 -15.93 -3.40
N VAL A 158 -0.29 -15.51 -4.44
CA VAL A 158 0.56 -14.33 -4.40
C VAL A 158 -0.24 -13.17 -4.98
N GLY A 159 -0.52 -12.18 -4.16
CA GLY A 159 -1.34 -11.03 -4.50
C GLY A 159 -0.80 -9.73 -3.91
N TYR A 160 -1.61 -8.69 -3.86
CA TYR A 160 -1.27 -7.41 -3.23
C TYR A 160 -1.91 -7.29 -1.85
N SER A 161 -1.14 -6.79 -0.88
CA SER A 161 -1.55 -6.71 0.54
C SER A 161 -2.77 -5.82 0.81
N THR A 162 -3.10 -4.89 -0.09
CA THR A 162 -4.25 -3.97 0.04
C THR A 162 -5.44 -4.32 -0.84
N ASP A 163 -5.43 -5.47 -1.53
CA ASP A 163 -6.54 -5.86 -2.41
C ASP A 163 -7.83 -6.08 -1.61
N GLY A 164 -8.92 -5.45 -2.05
CA GLY A 164 -10.21 -5.51 -1.37
C GLY A 164 -10.81 -6.91 -1.25
N ARG A 165 -10.42 -7.84 -2.13
CA ARG A 165 -10.87 -9.25 -2.08
C ARG A 165 -10.33 -10.01 -0.87
N ILE A 166 -9.23 -9.53 -0.24
CA ILE A 166 -8.74 -10.08 1.03
C ILE A 166 -9.81 -9.92 2.10
N SER A 167 -10.37 -8.72 2.23
CA SER A 167 -11.49 -8.45 3.13
C SER A 167 -12.78 -9.17 2.69
N ALA A 168 -13.09 -9.10 1.37
CA ALA A 168 -14.33 -9.67 0.82
C ALA A 168 -14.46 -11.18 1.04
N TYR A 169 -13.36 -11.91 0.93
CA TYR A 169 -13.32 -13.37 1.03
C TYR A 169 -12.78 -13.87 2.38
N ASP A 170 -12.62 -12.96 3.34
CA ASP A 170 -12.08 -13.25 4.68
C ASP A 170 -10.76 -14.04 4.63
N LEU A 171 -9.84 -13.58 3.77
CA LEU A 171 -8.54 -14.20 3.57
C LEU A 171 -7.53 -13.74 4.63
N LYS A 172 -6.44 -14.49 4.77
CA LYS A 172 -5.33 -14.16 5.67
C LYS A 172 -4.07 -13.88 4.88
N VAL A 173 -3.47 -12.73 5.11
CA VAL A 173 -2.12 -12.40 4.66
C VAL A 173 -1.13 -13.02 5.64
N LEU A 174 -0.12 -13.73 5.13
CA LEU A 174 0.98 -14.26 5.94
C LEU A 174 2.05 -13.20 6.15
N GLU A 175 2.61 -13.16 7.36
CA GLU A 175 3.69 -12.23 7.70
C GLU A 175 4.97 -12.59 6.92
N ASP A 176 5.58 -11.61 6.26
CA ASP A 176 6.91 -11.74 5.63
C ASP A 176 8.01 -11.64 6.70
N ASP A 177 8.19 -12.71 7.47
CA ASP A 177 9.07 -12.80 8.64
C ASP A 177 10.56 -12.61 8.30
N ARG A 178 10.95 -12.79 7.03
CA ARG A 178 12.32 -12.55 6.54
C ARG A 178 12.51 -11.19 5.87
N ARG A 179 11.45 -10.37 5.78
CA ARG A 179 11.46 -9.08 5.08
C ARG A 179 12.01 -9.22 3.67
N PHE A 180 11.49 -10.17 2.95
CA PHE A 180 11.86 -10.44 1.56
C PHE A 180 11.41 -9.31 0.64
N PHE A 181 10.16 -8.87 0.80
CA PHE A 181 9.63 -7.76 0.03
C PHE A 181 10.19 -6.43 0.54
N PRO A 182 10.63 -5.52 -0.35
CA PRO A 182 10.97 -4.17 0.07
C PRO A 182 9.73 -3.45 0.60
N PRO A 183 9.89 -2.49 1.52
CA PRO A 183 8.77 -1.72 2.05
C PRO A 183 8.18 -0.81 0.97
N TYR A 184 6.87 -0.81 0.85
CA TYR A 184 6.09 0.03 -0.05
C TYR A 184 5.10 0.89 0.74
N ASP A 185 5.60 1.58 1.76
CA ASP A 185 4.81 2.51 2.56
C ASP A 185 4.17 3.58 1.68
N ALA A 186 2.86 3.72 1.81
CA ALA A 186 2.07 4.68 1.06
C ALA A 186 2.10 6.06 1.72
N SER A 187 2.53 7.08 0.99
CA SER A 187 2.73 8.44 1.50
C SER A 187 2.31 9.50 0.50
N PRO A 188 1.81 10.65 0.93
CA PRO A 188 1.61 11.80 0.06
C PRO A 188 2.95 12.48 -0.26
N LEU A 189 2.99 13.17 -1.41
CA LEU A 189 4.11 13.97 -1.86
C LEU A 189 3.60 15.34 -2.32
N ALA A 190 4.28 16.41 -1.94
CA ALA A 190 3.96 17.76 -2.42
C ALA A 190 5.22 18.52 -2.84
N SER A 191 5.09 19.42 -3.82
CA SER A 191 6.16 20.36 -4.14
C SER A 191 6.37 21.34 -2.98
N ASP A 192 7.63 21.69 -2.70
CA ASP A 192 7.95 22.69 -1.66
C ASP A 192 7.40 24.07 -2.02
N GLN A 193 7.26 24.36 -3.31
CA GLN A 193 6.63 25.57 -3.76
C GLN A 193 5.17 25.65 -3.30
N LEU A 194 4.37 24.60 -3.53
CA LEU A 194 2.99 24.53 -3.03
C LEU A 194 2.92 24.74 -1.52
N LEU A 195 3.81 24.09 -0.76
CA LEU A 195 3.82 24.20 0.71
C LEU A 195 4.26 25.56 1.23
N LYS A 196 5.00 26.35 0.43
CA LYS A 196 5.31 27.76 0.72
C LYS A 196 4.13 28.68 0.41
N GLU A 197 3.45 28.43 -0.71
CA GLU A 197 2.29 29.21 -1.14
C GLU A 197 1.04 28.94 -0.29
N LYS A 198 0.94 27.71 0.23
CA LYS A 198 -0.20 27.18 1.02
C LYS A 198 0.31 26.45 2.27
N PRO A 199 0.88 27.15 3.25
CA PRO A 199 1.46 26.52 4.45
C PRO A 199 0.45 25.75 5.28
N GLU A 200 -0.83 26.09 5.20
CA GLU A 200 -1.94 25.40 5.84
C GLU A 200 -2.15 23.95 5.37
N LEU A 201 -1.66 23.58 4.18
CA LEU A 201 -1.77 22.22 3.67
C LEU A 201 -0.95 21.21 4.48
N LYS A 202 0.22 21.63 4.97
CA LYS A 202 1.13 20.73 5.69
C LYS A 202 0.50 20.11 6.94
N PRO A 203 -0.11 20.85 7.88
CA PRO A 203 -0.81 20.27 9.01
C PRO A 203 -2.03 19.43 8.60
N ILE A 204 -2.75 19.81 7.53
CA ILE A 204 -3.90 19.04 7.03
C ILE A 204 -3.47 17.66 6.56
N VAL A 205 -2.43 17.59 5.70
CA VAL A 205 -1.89 16.31 5.21
C VAL A 205 -1.40 15.42 6.35
N LYS A 206 -0.75 16.01 7.35
CA LYS A 206 -0.24 15.30 8.53
C LYS A 206 -1.34 14.69 9.42
N LYS A 207 -2.58 15.18 9.35
CA LYS A 207 -3.69 14.56 10.10
C LYS A 207 -3.88 13.08 9.75
N LEU A 208 -3.48 12.65 8.55
CA LEU A 208 -3.62 11.26 8.08
C LEU A 208 -2.38 10.38 8.34
N GLU A 209 -1.28 10.93 8.86
CA GLU A 209 -0.06 10.15 9.14
C GLU A 209 -0.35 9.03 10.15
N GLY A 210 -0.08 7.76 9.77
CA GLY A 210 -0.30 6.59 10.61
C GLY A 210 -1.76 6.29 10.95
N LYS A 211 -2.73 6.80 10.18
CA LYS A 211 -4.16 6.73 10.52
C LYS A 211 -4.94 5.68 9.73
N ILE A 212 -4.35 5.09 8.73
CA ILE A 212 -5.02 4.11 7.87
C ILE A 212 -4.20 2.82 7.91
N SER A 213 -4.72 1.76 8.53
CA SER A 213 -4.05 0.45 8.50
C SER A 213 -4.22 -0.25 7.15
N THR A 214 -3.44 -1.30 6.90
CA THR A 214 -3.55 -2.12 5.69
C THR A 214 -4.96 -2.76 5.60
N GLU A 215 -5.51 -3.24 6.72
CA GLU A 215 -6.85 -3.83 6.78
C GLU A 215 -7.94 -2.79 6.50
N GLN A 216 -7.79 -1.57 7.02
CA GLN A 216 -8.70 -0.49 6.68
C GLN A 216 -8.65 -0.14 5.19
N MET A 217 -7.45 -0.14 4.59
CA MET A 217 -7.31 0.10 3.15
C MET A 217 -7.93 -1.03 2.32
N GLN A 218 -7.80 -2.30 2.73
CA GLN A 218 -8.50 -3.43 2.11
C GLN A 218 -10.01 -3.23 2.09
N GLU A 219 -10.60 -2.81 3.22
CA GLU A 219 -12.04 -2.54 3.31
C GLU A 219 -12.46 -1.35 2.43
N LEU A 220 -11.68 -0.26 2.40
CA LEU A 220 -11.96 0.90 1.55
C LEU A 220 -11.88 0.51 0.06
N ASN A 221 -10.87 -0.24 -0.34
CA ASN A 221 -10.75 -0.76 -1.70
C ASN A 221 -11.90 -1.70 -2.05
N TYR A 222 -12.35 -2.55 -1.12
CA TYR A 222 -13.50 -3.41 -1.35
C TYR A 222 -14.79 -2.61 -1.57
N GLN A 223 -14.98 -1.51 -0.86
CA GLN A 223 -16.15 -0.65 -1.10
C GLN A 223 -16.14 -0.03 -2.49
N ALA A 224 -14.97 0.34 -3.02
CA ALA A 224 -14.82 0.85 -4.37
C ALA A 224 -14.91 -0.28 -5.41
N ASP A 225 -14.02 -1.26 -5.34
CA ASP A 225 -13.85 -2.28 -6.39
C ASP A 225 -14.90 -3.38 -6.31
N GLY A 226 -15.26 -3.81 -5.10
CA GLY A 226 -16.22 -4.91 -4.88
C GLY A 226 -17.67 -4.47 -4.84
N LYS A 227 -17.96 -3.29 -4.28
CA LYS A 227 -19.33 -2.75 -4.14
C LYS A 227 -19.65 -1.66 -5.16
N GLY A 228 -18.71 -1.29 -6.02
CA GLY A 228 -18.90 -0.31 -7.09
C GLY A 228 -19.17 1.11 -6.63
N LYS A 229 -18.76 1.47 -5.41
CA LYS A 229 -18.84 2.86 -4.94
C LYS A 229 -17.75 3.71 -5.58
N GLU A 230 -18.08 4.96 -5.90
CA GLU A 230 -17.08 5.91 -6.36
C GLU A 230 -15.98 6.11 -5.30
N PRO A 231 -14.68 6.00 -5.67
CA PRO A 231 -13.57 6.13 -4.71
C PRO A 231 -13.59 7.44 -3.91
N ALA A 232 -14.01 8.54 -4.53
CA ALA A 232 -14.15 9.83 -3.85
C ALA A 232 -15.21 9.78 -2.73
N THR A 233 -16.34 9.10 -2.96
CA THR A 233 -17.38 8.90 -1.95
C THR A 233 -16.88 8.04 -0.79
N VAL A 234 -16.15 6.95 -1.10
CA VAL A 234 -15.55 6.08 -0.07
C VAL A 234 -14.58 6.87 0.81
N ALA A 235 -13.73 7.69 0.21
CA ALA A 235 -12.77 8.53 0.93
C ALA A 235 -13.50 9.58 1.79
N GLU A 236 -14.53 10.24 1.25
CA GLU A 236 -15.31 11.24 1.99
C GLU A 236 -16.02 10.62 3.19
N ASP A 237 -16.67 9.46 3.01
CA ASP A 237 -17.34 8.72 4.08
C ASP A 237 -16.35 8.34 5.19
N PHE A 238 -15.15 7.87 4.83
CA PHE A 238 -14.08 7.58 5.77
C PHE A 238 -13.65 8.82 6.56
N LEU A 239 -13.40 9.94 5.89
CA LEU A 239 -12.97 11.18 6.53
C LEU A 239 -14.04 11.74 7.45
N LYS A 240 -15.33 11.70 7.06
CA LYS A 240 -16.48 12.09 7.90
C LYS A 240 -16.61 11.20 9.13
N LYS A 241 -16.57 9.89 8.96
CA LYS A 241 -16.68 8.90 10.03
C LYS A 241 -15.61 9.09 11.11
N HIS A 242 -14.41 9.51 10.70
CA HIS A 242 -13.29 9.73 11.61
C HIS A 242 -13.08 11.20 12.00
N HIS A 243 -14.07 12.08 11.72
CA HIS A 243 -14.09 13.49 12.13
C HIS A 243 -12.90 14.32 11.63
N TYR A 244 -12.34 14.00 10.45
CA TYR A 244 -11.19 14.73 9.88
C TYR A 244 -11.54 16.12 9.36
N PHE A 245 -12.83 16.44 9.16
CA PHE A 245 -13.31 17.75 8.75
C PHE A 245 -13.63 18.68 9.93
N GLU A 246 -13.59 18.18 11.18
CA GLU A 246 -13.80 18.99 12.37
C GLU A 246 -12.51 19.74 12.73
N ASP A 247 -12.60 21.04 13.04
CA ASP A 247 -11.47 21.82 13.53
C ASP A 247 -11.14 21.38 14.98
N ASP A 248 -9.83 21.32 15.30
CA ASP A 248 -9.34 20.89 16.61
C ASP A 248 -9.84 21.79 17.77
N ASP A 249 -10.31 23.00 17.48
CA ASP A 249 -10.91 23.92 18.47
C ASP A 249 -12.26 23.42 19.02
N ASN A 250 -13.05 22.71 18.22
CA ASN A 250 -14.30 22.10 18.67
C ASN A 250 -14.13 20.88 19.59
N LYS A 251 -12.94 20.27 19.62
CA LYS A 251 -12.68 19.15 20.54
C LYS A 251 -12.44 19.60 21.99
N LYS A 252 -11.95 20.82 22.20
CA LYS A 252 -11.68 21.36 23.55
C LYS A 252 -12.95 21.76 24.30
N ASP A 253 -13.99 22.17 23.60
CA ASP A 253 -15.25 22.60 24.22
C ASP A 253 -16.14 21.41 24.62
N LYS A 254 -16.09 20.28 23.90
CA LYS A 254 -16.84 19.06 24.27
C LYS A 254 -16.25 18.33 25.49
N GLN A 255 -14.98 18.56 25.85
CA GLN A 255 -14.37 18.01 27.09
C GLN A 255 -14.62 18.88 28.34
N LYS A 256 -15.01 20.15 28.19
CA LYS A 256 -15.28 21.04 29.32
C LYS A 256 -16.77 21.08 29.73
N GLY A 257 -17.66 20.51 28.93
CA GLY A 257 -19.11 20.48 29.19
C GLY A 257 -19.64 19.20 29.85
N GLY A 258 -18.77 18.31 30.30
CA GLY A 258 -19.12 17.04 30.96
C GLY A 258 -18.59 16.91 32.39
N GLN A 259 -18.83 17.92 33.21
CA GLN A 259 -18.73 17.81 34.68
C GLN A 259 -20.04 18.26 35.32
#